data_db660e238d82c073f7a84c7746738c5a
#
_entry.id   db660e238d82c073f7a84c7746738c5a
#
_cell.length_a   1.000
_cell.length_b   1.000
_cell.length_c   1.000
_cell.angle_alpha   90.00
_cell.angle_beta   90.00
_cell.angle_gamma   90.00
#
_symmetry.space_group_name_H-M   'P 1'
#
loop_
_entity.id
_entity.type
_entity.pdbx_description
1 polymer ?
#
loop_
_entity_poly.entity_id
_entity_poly.type
_entity_poly.pdbx_seq_one_letter_code
_entity_poly.pdbx_strand_id
1 'polypeptide(L)'
;MQIGILQTGESPDALRADMGDYPDFFETLLAGKGLTFRRWAVLRNDFPASVHECDGWLITGSRFGAYEPHDWIPPLEDFIRAAYAAHVPVVGICFGHQIIAQAMCGKVEKYAGGWSVGPTEYDFGDQSYTLNAWHQDQVVKKP
;
A
#
# COMPACT_ATOMS: atom_id res chain seq x y z
N MET A 1 -17.32 10.22 -0.53
CA MET A 1 -16.74 8.88 -0.28
C MET A 1 -15.59 9.02 0.69
N GLN A 2 -15.59 8.26 1.77
CA GLN A 2 -14.54 8.29 2.78
C GLN A 2 -13.52 7.17 2.54
N ILE A 3 -12.25 7.52 2.45
CA ILE A 3 -11.14 6.58 2.24
C ILE A 3 -10.32 6.47 3.53
N GLY A 4 -10.12 5.24 3.97
CA GLY A 4 -9.19 4.93 5.05
C GLY A 4 -7.78 4.73 4.51
N ILE A 5 -6.81 5.47 5.02
CA ILE A 5 -5.40 5.30 4.67
C ILE A 5 -4.74 4.45 5.75
N LEU A 6 -4.28 3.26 5.37
CA LEU A 6 -3.50 2.35 6.20
C LEU A 6 -2.02 2.65 5.96
N GLN A 7 -1.41 3.37 6.87
CA GLN A 7 -0.01 3.76 6.78
C GLN A 7 0.89 2.60 7.21
N THR A 8 1.69 2.09 6.28
CA THR A 8 2.62 0.95 6.46
C THR A 8 4.08 1.36 6.48
N GLY A 9 4.36 2.63 6.23
CA GLY A 9 5.71 3.18 6.22
C GLY A 9 5.71 4.67 6.51
N GLU A 10 6.89 5.22 6.68
CA GLU A 10 7.11 6.64 6.91
C GLU A 10 8.05 7.19 5.84
N SER A 11 7.79 8.41 5.40
CA SER A 11 8.70 9.13 4.51
C SER A 11 10.05 9.39 5.22
N PRO A 12 11.16 9.49 4.47
CA PRO A 12 12.45 9.84 5.06
C PRO A 12 12.37 11.10 5.91
N ASP A 13 13.02 11.12 7.07
CA ASP A 13 12.99 12.24 8.01
C ASP A 13 13.37 13.58 7.36
N ALA A 14 14.33 13.55 6.43
CA ALA A 14 14.77 14.72 5.70
C ALA A 14 13.68 15.36 4.82
N LEU A 15 12.69 14.59 4.40
CA LEU A 15 11.58 15.06 3.56
C LEU A 15 10.32 15.36 4.36
N ARG A 16 10.16 14.69 5.51
CA ARG A 16 8.94 14.76 6.31
C ARG A 16 8.63 16.16 6.83
N ALA A 17 9.66 16.95 7.15
CA ALA A 17 9.50 18.32 7.65
C ALA A 17 8.88 19.25 6.60
N ASP A 18 9.22 19.05 5.33
CA ASP A 18 8.81 19.95 4.24
C ASP A 18 7.61 19.43 3.45
N MET A 19 7.50 18.10 3.32
CA MET A 19 6.54 17.46 2.42
C MET A 19 5.45 16.65 3.16
N GLY A 20 5.62 16.43 4.46
CA GLY A 20 4.72 15.55 5.23
C GLY A 20 5.09 14.07 5.10
N ASP A 21 4.16 13.20 5.47
CA ASP A 21 4.30 11.76 5.42
C ASP A 21 3.40 11.14 4.33
N TYR A 22 3.49 9.85 4.11
CA TYR A 22 2.74 9.15 3.05
C TYR A 22 1.24 9.47 3.03
N PRO A 23 0.52 9.52 4.15
CA PRO A 23 -0.88 9.95 4.12
C PRO A 23 -1.08 11.36 3.54
N ASP A 24 -0.18 12.30 3.87
CA ASP A 24 -0.26 13.68 3.35
C ASP A 24 -0.10 13.73 1.83
N PHE A 25 0.79 12.88 1.29
CA PHE A 25 0.98 12.78 -0.17
C PHE A 25 -0.28 12.29 -0.88
N PHE A 26 -0.93 11.25 -0.33
CA PHE A 26 -2.15 10.70 -0.96
C PHE A 26 -3.34 11.66 -0.82
N GLU A 27 -3.50 12.32 0.30
CA GLU A 27 -4.54 13.34 0.47
C GLU A 27 -4.34 14.51 -0.51
N THR A 28 -3.10 14.94 -0.69
CA THR A 28 -2.75 16.00 -1.67
C THR A 28 -3.00 15.52 -3.11
N LEU A 29 -2.54 14.32 -3.46
CA LEU A 29 -2.71 13.74 -4.80
C LEU A 29 -4.18 13.58 -5.19
N LEU A 30 -5.01 13.22 -4.23
CA LEU A 30 -6.43 12.94 -4.43
C LEU A 30 -7.34 14.13 -4.08
N ALA A 31 -6.75 15.30 -3.77
CA ALA A 31 -7.50 16.51 -3.47
C ALA A 31 -8.43 16.92 -4.63
N GLY A 32 -9.58 17.48 -4.31
CA GLY A 32 -10.55 17.93 -5.30
C GLY A 32 -11.36 16.82 -5.99
N LYS A 33 -11.17 15.55 -5.58
CA LYS A 33 -11.92 14.40 -6.12
C LYS A 33 -13.20 14.07 -5.33
N GLY A 34 -13.62 14.92 -4.38
CA GLY A 34 -14.80 14.66 -3.55
C GLY A 34 -14.58 13.55 -2.51
N LEU A 35 -13.33 13.27 -2.16
CA LEU A 35 -12.95 12.28 -1.17
C LEU A 35 -12.64 12.95 0.18
N THR A 36 -12.93 12.22 1.25
CA THR A 36 -12.49 12.55 2.62
C THR A 36 -11.62 11.40 3.14
N PHE A 37 -10.73 11.69 4.06
CA PHE A 37 -9.74 10.71 4.50
C PHE A 37 -9.77 10.52 6.01
N ARG A 38 -9.48 9.29 6.46
CA ARG A 38 -9.09 8.94 7.81
C ARG A 38 -7.80 8.15 7.76
N ARG A 39 -7.00 8.20 8.81
CA ARG A 39 -5.64 7.63 8.84
C ARG A 39 -5.50 6.65 9.99
N TRP A 40 -4.79 5.56 9.75
CA TRP A 40 -4.37 4.59 10.76
C TRP A 40 -2.90 4.22 10.54
N ALA A 41 -2.09 4.35 11.59
CA ALA A 41 -0.67 4.00 11.54
C ALA A 41 -0.49 2.50 11.84
N VAL A 42 -0.86 1.63 10.88
CA VAL A 42 -0.83 0.18 11.07
C VAL A 42 0.58 -0.35 11.39
N LEU A 43 1.62 0.35 10.91
CA LEU A 43 3.02 0.05 11.30
C LEU A 43 3.28 0.20 12.82
N ARG A 44 2.36 0.83 13.55
CA ARG A 44 2.39 0.99 15.02
C ARG A 44 1.27 0.21 15.70
N ASN A 45 0.69 -0.78 15.02
CA ASN A 45 -0.45 -1.57 15.48
C ASN A 45 -1.73 -0.75 15.75
N ASP A 46 -1.86 0.44 15.13
CA ASP A 46 -3.09 1.21 15.13
C ASP A 46 -3.96 0.80 13.94
N PHE A 47 -5.04 0.07 14.20
CA PHE A 47 -5.93 -0.49 13.19
C PHE A 47 -7.36 0.03 13.33
N PRO A 48 -8.12 0.14 12.22
CA PRO A 48 -9.56 0.34 12.30
C PRO A 48 -10.25 -0.84 12.98
N ALA A 49 -11.31 -0.56 13.72
CA ALA A 49 -12.08 -1.61 14.40
C ALA A 49 -12.91 -2.47 13.43
N SER A 50 -13.19 -1.96 12.22
CA SER A 50 -13.97 -2.65 11.20
C SER A 50 -13.58 -2.20 9.79
N VAL A 51 -13.66 -3.12 8.83
CA VAL A 51 -13.49 -2.81 7.41
C VAL A 51 -14.57 -1.87 6.85
N HIS A 52 -15.68 -1.70 7.56
CA HIS A 52 -16.81 -0.84 7.19
C HIS A 52 -16.71 0.58 7.76
N GLU A 53 -15.61 0.96 8.42
CA GLU A 53 -15.42 2.33 8.91
C GLU A 53 -15.20 3.35 7.78
N CYS A 54 -14.82 2.88 6.60
CA CYS A 54 -14.66 3.69 5.41
C CYS A 54 -15.29 3.00 4.19
N ASP A 55 -15.55 3.78 3.15
CA ASP A 55 -16.10 3.27 1.88
C ASP A 55 -15.06 2.49 1.06
N GLY A 56 -13.78 2.67 1.34
CA GLY A 56 -12.67 1.99 0.71
C GLY A 56 -11.35 2.26 1.43
N TRP A 57 -10.33 1.49 1.11
CA TRP A 57 -9.03 1.51 1.80
C TRP A 57 -7.88 1.74 0.83
N LEU A 58 -6.91 2.52 1.25
CA LEU A 58 -5.64 2.72 0.57
C LEU A 58 -4.50 2.30 1.50
N ILE A 59 -3.67 1.37 1.04
CA ILE A 59 -2.47 0.91 1.76
C ILE A 59 -1.25 1.59 1.15
N THR A 60 -0.47 2.28 1.97
CA THR A 60 0.68 3.05 1.52
C THR A 60 1.86 2.19 1.12
N GLY A 61 2.89 2.81 0.57
CA GLY A 61 4.22 2.20 0.46
C GLY A 61 4.91 2.03 1.80
N SER A 62 5.96 1.21 1.81
CA SER A 62 6.82 0.96 2.96
C SER A 62 8.24 0.64 2.49
N ARG A 63 9.22 0.83 3.37
CA ARG A 63 10.59 0.33 3.18
C ARG A 63 10.77 -1.14 3.55
N PHE A 64 9.77 -1.72 4.22
CA PHE A 64 9.80 -3.12 4.67
C PHE A 64 9.37 -4.07 3.56
N GLY A 65 9.87 -5.31 3.60
CA GLY A 65 9.34 -6.39 2.78
C GLY A 65 8.06 -6.97 3.38
N ALA A 66 7.07 -7.30 2.54
CA ALA A 66 5.81 -7.86 3.00
C ALA A 66 5.96 -9.21 3.74
N TYR A 67 7.07 -9.91 3.51
CA TYR A 67 7.43 -11.18 4.12
C TYR A 67 8.28 -11.05 5.39
N GLU A 68 8.63 -9.82 5.81
CA GLU A 68 9.41 -9.59 7.03
C GLU A 68 8.58 -9.87 8.30
N PRO A 69 9.21 -10.31 9.40
CA PRO A 69 8.51 -10.74 10.60
C PRO A 69 8.12 -9.57 11.52
N HIS A 70 7.40 -8.59 10.97
CA HIS A 70 6.82 -7.51 11.75
C HIS A 70 5.46 -7.92 12.31
N ASP A 71 5.19 -7.57 13.56
CA ASP A 71 4.00 -7.94 14.32
C ASP A 71 2.70 -7.31 13.77
N TRP A 72 2.80 -6.22 13.02
CA TRP A 72 1.69 -5.56 12.36
C TRP A 72 1.30 -6.17 10.99
N ILE A 73 2.18 -7.01 10.39
CA ILE A 73 1.90 -7.62 9.07
C ILE A 73 0.74 -8.63 9.14
N PRO A 74 0.73 -9.63 10.05
CA PRO A 74 -0.36 -10.59 10.11
C PRO A 74 -1.75 -9.94 10.33
N PRO A 75 -1.93 -8.98 11.25
CA PRO A 75 -3.20 -8.26 11.38
C PRO A 75 -3.60 -7.49 10.13
N LEU A 76 -2.64 -6.91 9.38
CA LEU A 76 -2.92 -6.22 8.12
C LEU A 76 -3.40 -7.20 7.05
N GLU A 77 -2.79 -8.36 6.95
CA GLU A 77 -3.26 -9.42 6.03
C GLU A 77 -4.67 -9.89 6.38
N ASP A 78 -4.97 -10.08 7.67
CA ASP A 78 -6.32 -10.44 8.13
C ASP A 78 -7.33 -9.35 7.76
N PHE A 79 -6.96 -8.09 7.93
CA PHE A 79 -7.79 -6.95 7.54
C PHE A 79 -8.06 -6.92 6.03
N ILE A 80 -7.03 -7.16 5.20
CA ILE A 80 -7.17 -7.24 3.73
C ILE A 80 -8.13 -8.36 3.34
N ARG A 81 -7.98 -9.55 3.92
CA ARG A 81 -8.88 -10.69 3.67
C ARG A 81 -10.32 -10.38 4.07
N ALA A 82 -10.50 -9.72 5.21
CA ALA A 82 -11.83 -9.32 5.69
C ALA A 82 -12.47 -8.27 4.77
N ALA A 83 -11.71 -7.27 4.31
CA ALA A 83 -12.18 -6.26 3.37
C ALA A 83 -12.60 -6.89 2.03
N TYR A 84 -11.78 -7.82 1.52
CA TYR A 84 -12.11 -8.57 0.30
C TYR A 84 -13.40 -9.38 0.45
N ALA A 85 -13.55 -10.13 1.54
CA ALA A 85 -14.74 -10.93 1.82
C ALA A 85 -16.01 -10.06 1.98
N ALA A 86 -15.85 -8.83 2.51
CA ALA A 86 -16.92 -7.86 2.67
C ALA A 86 -17.18 -7.01 1.40
N HIS A 87 -16.45 -7.25 0.30
CA HIS A 87 -16.52 -6.47 -0.93
C HIS A 87 -16.23 -4.97 -0.74
N VAL A 88 -15.42 -4.61 0.25
CA VAL A 88 -14.94 -3.24 0.46
C VAL A 88 -13.68 -3.04 -0.40
N PRO A 89 -13.64 -2.02 -1.28
CA PRO A 89 -12.50 -1.79 -2.17
C PRO A 89 -11.20 -1.53 -1.41
N VAL A 90 -10.12 -2.15 -1.86
CA VAL A 90 -8.77 -1.93 -1.33
C VAL A 90 -7.81 -1.64 -2.48
N VAL A 91 -7.04 -0.56 -2.36
CA VAL A 91 -5.97 -0.18 -3.29
C VAL A 91 -4.64 -0.20 -2.55
N GLY A 92 -3.64 -0.84 -3.12
CA GLY A 92 -2.29 -0.89 -2.55
C GLY A 92 -1.26 -0.23 -3.47
N ILE A 93 -0.39 0.59 -2.88
CA ILE A 93 0.69 1.27 -3.59
C ILE A 93 2.03 0.72 -3.14
N CYS A 94 2.86 0.26 -4.09
CA CYS A 94 4.18 -0.32 -3.83
C CYS A 94 4.10 -1.49 -2.83
N PHE A 95 4.56 -1.34 -1.59
CA PHE A 95 4.36 -2.33 -0.52
C PHE A 95 2.89 -2.73 -0.36
N GLY A 96 1.96 -1.77 -0.46
CA GLY A 96 0.53 -2.05 -0.39
C GLY A 96 0.06 -3.05 -1.46
N HIS A 97 0.58 -2.95 -2.69
CA HIS A 97 0.33 -3.94 -3.75
C HIS A 97 0.90 -5.33 -3.38
N GLN A 98 2.11 -5.35 -2.82
CA GLN A 98 2.77 -6.59 -2.43
C GLN A 98 2.04 -7.30 -1.29
N ILE A 99 1.65 -6.57 -0.24
CA ILE A 99 0.96 -7.18 0.91
C ILE A 99 -0.45 -7.66 0.55
N ILE A 100 -1.15 -7.00 -0.38
CA ILE A 100 -2.43 -7.50 -0.92
C ILE A 100 -2.20 -8.84 -1.61
N ALA A 101 -1.19 -8.95 -2.47
CA ALA A 101 -0.89 -10.21 -3.15
C ALA A 101 -0.55 -11.32 -2.14
N GLN A 102 0.26 -11.04 -1.12
CA GLN A 102 0.62 -12.00 -0.08
C GLN A 102 -0.60 -12.43 0.75
N ALA A 103 -1.42 -11.48 1.20
CA ALA A 103 -2.63 -11.75 1.96
C ALA A 103 -3.60 -12.67 1.23
N MET A 104 -3.64 -12.58 -0.11
CA MET A 104 -4.52 -13.35 -0.99
C MET A 104 -3.85 -14.61 -1.57
N CYS A 105 -2.84 -15.16 -0.89
CA CYS A 105 -2.11 -16.39 -1.28
C CYS A 105 -1.23 -16.26 -2.53
N GLY A 106 -0.89 -15.07 -2.95
CA GLY A 106 0.19 -14.80 -3.88
C GLY A 106 1.56 -14.97 -3.20
N LYS A 107 2.63 -14.68 -3.92
CA LYS A 107 3.99 -14.76 -3.39
C LYS A 107 4.76 -13.50 -3.72
N VAL A 108 5.39 -12.93 -2.70
CA VAL A 108 6.30 -11.78 -2.82
C VAL A 108 7.72 -12.24 -2.50
N GLU A 109 8.66 -11.86 -3.31
CA GLU A 109 10.09 -12.18 -3.10
C GLU A 109 10.96 -10.98 -3.44
N LYS A 110 12.12 -10.97 -2.82
CA LYS A 110 13.19 -10.07 -3.21
C LYS A 110 13.72 -10.47 -4.59
N TYR A 111 13.65 -9.56 -5.55
CA TYR A 111 14.05 -9.86 -6.92
C TYR A 111 15.57 -10.04 -7.03
N ALA A 112 15.99 -11.19 -7.54
CA ALA A 112 17.41 -11.54 -7.66
C ALA A 112 18.19 -10.64 -8.64
N GLY A 113 17.49 -10.03 -9.60
CA GLY A 113 18.06 -9.08 -10.57
C GLY A 113 18.38 -7.69 -10.00
N GLY A 114 18.08 -7.44 -8.72
CA GLY A 114 18.39 -6.18 -8.05
C GLY A 114 17.21 -5.20 -8.00
N TRP A 115 17.53 -3.94 -7.76
CA TRP A 115 16.57 -2.86 -7.62
C TRP A 115 16.03 -2.40 -8.99
N SER A 116 14.73 -2.17 -9.05
CA SER A 116 14.10 -1.39 -10.12
C SER A 116 14.03 0.07 -9.67
N VAL A 117 14.73 0.95 -10.39
CA VAL A 117 14.87 2.38 -10.04
C VAL A 117 14.71 3.23 -11.29
N GLY A 118 13.88 4.26 -11.20
CA GLY A 118 13.68 5.23 -12.27
C GLY A 118 12.52 4.88 -13.21
N PRO A 119 12.44 5.52 -14.38
CA PRO A 119 11.34 5.31 -15.31
C PRO A 119 11.30 3.86 -15.80
N THR A 120 10.18 3.20 -15.52
CA THR A 120 9.92 1.81 -15.91
C THR A 120 8.57 1.74 -16.62
N GLU A 121 8.51 1.03 -17.72
CA GLU A 121 7.27 0.80 -18.46
C GLU A 121 6.48 -0.34 -17.82
N TYR A 122 5.21 -0.06 -17.53
CA TYR A 122 4.26 -1.01 -16.98
C TYR A 122 3.13 -1.23 -18.00
N ASP A 123 2.89 -2.49 -18.32
CA ASP A 123 1.79 -2.93 -19.17
C ASP A 123 0.55 -3.23 -18.32
N PHE A 124 -0.55 -2.51 -18.60
CA PHE A 124 -1.85 -2.70 -17.98
C PHE A 124 -2.86 -3.38 -18.94
N GLY A 125 -2.36 -4.06 -19.95
CA GLY A 125 -3.16 -4.74 -20.95
C GLY A 125 -3.52 -3.84 -22.13
N ASP A 126 -4.46 -2.94 -21.95
CA ASP A 126 -4.88 -2.02 -23.04
C ASP A 126 -3.96 -0.82 -23.22
N GLN A 127 -3.17 -0.49 -22.22
CA GLN A 127 -2.28 0.68 -22.21
C GLN A 127 -1.01 0.41 -21.40
N SER A 128 0.11 0.98 -21.85
CA SER A 128 1.36 1.02 -21.10
C SER A 128 1.59 2.40 -20.52
N TYR A 129 2.12 2.44 -19.29
CA TYR A 129 2.48 3.68 -18.61
C TYR A 129 3.92 3.63 -18.13
N THR A 130 4.64 4.73 -18.33
CA THR A 130 5.95 4.89 -17.71
C THR A 130 5.79 5.50 -16.33
N LEU A 131 6.12 4.73 -15.31
CA LEU A 131 6.06 5.15 -13.91
C LEU A 131 7.45 5.06 -13.28
N ASN A 132 7.71 5.87 -12.25
CA ASN A 132 8.94 5.74 -11.48
C ASN A 132 8.87 4.49 -10.58
N ALA A 133 9.77 3.56 -10.84
CA ALA A 133 10.01 2.42 -9.97
C ALA A 133 10.99 2.81 -8.85
N TRP A 134 10.75 2.30 -7.65
CA TRP A 134 11.66 2.36 -6.51
C TRP A 134 11.41 1.16 -5.60
N HIS A 135 11.71 -0.03 -6.09
CA HIS A 135 11.51 -1.26 -5.32
C HIS A 135 12.44 -2.37 -5.80
N GLN A 136 12.71 -3.31 -4.92
CA GLN A 136 13.39 -4.57 -5.26
C GLN A 136 12.42 -5.76 -5.15
N ASP A 137 11.49 -5.71 -4.20
CA ASP A 137 10.55 -6.78 -3.99
C ASP A 137 9.49 -6.83 -5.09
N GLN A 138 9.12 -8.03 -5.52
CA GLN A 138 8.19 -8.26 -6.60
C GLN A 138 7.17 -9.35 -6.26
N VAL A 139 5.96 -9.21 -6.79
CA VAL A 139 4.96 -10.27 -6.79
C VAL A 139 5.33 -11.28 -7.87
N VAL A 140 5.88 -12.41 -7.46
CA VAL A 140 6.32 -13.48 -8.38
C VAL A 140 5.24 -14.51 -8.69
N LYS A 141 4.21 -14.56 -7.85
CA LYS A 141 3.00 -15.37 -8.07
C LYS A 141 1.79 -14.51 -7.71
N LYS A 142 0.90 -14.31 -8.68
CA LYS A 142 -0.40 -13.65 -8.45
C LYS A 142 -1.29 -14.54 -7.58
N PRO A 143 -2.19 -13.95 -6.79
CA PRO A 143 -3.21 -14.69 -6.05
C PRO A 143 -4.16 -15.46 -6.95
#